data_c6727bac02309c9661efa7e94d8f8e66
#
_entry.id   c6727bac02309c9661efa7e94d8f8e66
#
_cell.length_a   1.000
_cell.length_b   1.000
_cell.length_c   1.000
_cell.angle_alpha   90.00
_cell.angle_beta   90.00
_cell.angle_gamma   90.00
#
_symmetry.space_group_name_H-M   'P 1'
#
loop_
_entity.id
_entity.type
_entity.pdbx_description
1 polymer ?
#
loop_
_entity_poly.entity_id
_entity_poly.type
_entity_poly.pdbx_seq_one_letter_code
_entity_poly.pdbx_strand_id
1 'polypeptide(L)'
;MQAELPGRGLVNLGVLLEDPQSDALHLRFRRDMDSLVDEEDLEVLGGLADDLARKSGELGAGKLFEYLENALSVSVRVTDREQVFVEDFSRELDRLYRQHVPSKVLEFRTHLPRYSLRAAAGRFLDNEEIVEEGWVETPEDLRLTPDMFIAQIAGHSMEPLIPDGSLCVFRAGVTGTRVGRLVLAEDRQANAYAVKRYNSEKVFTEEDWRHKEILLESLNPEGPSWPLDPDEEKYRILAEFVRVLD
;
A
#
# COMPACT_ATOMS: atom_id res chain seq x y z
N MET A 1 4.23 22.23 -4.31
CA MET A 1 5.60 22.36 -3.79
C MET A 1 6.58 21.82 -4.81
N GLN A 2 7.73 22.47 -4.96
CA GLN A 2 8.75 22.15 -5.98
C GLN A 2 10.12 22.08 -5.32
N ALA A 3 11.02 21.26 -5.91
CA ALA A 3 12.45 21.31 -5.63
C ALA A 3 13.25 21.56 -6.90
N GLU A 4 14.39 22.25 -6.74
CA GLU A 4 15.39 22.35 -7.80
C GLU A 4 16.37 21.20 -7.63
N LEU A 5 16.35 20.26 -8.60
CA LEU A 5 17.17 19.06 -8.55
C LEU A 5 18.35 19.14 -9.52
N PRO A 6 19.55 18.69 -9.14
CA PRO A 6 20.73 18.68 -10.00
C PRO A 6 20.47 17.96 -11.33
N GLY A 7 20.74 18.63 -12.44
CA GLY A 7 20.58 18.09 -13.79
C GLY A 7 19.13 17.90 -14.27
N ARG A 8 18.14 18.21 -13.46
CA ARG A 8 16.70 18.07 -13.81
C ARG A 8 15.92 19.38 -13.72
N GLY A 9 16.47 20.40 -13.06
CA GLY A 9 15.81 21.68 -12.83
C GLY A 9 14.67 21.56 -11.80
N LEU A 10 13.61 22.37 -11.98
CA LEU A 10 12.47 22.40 -11.09
C LEU A 10 11.55 21.22 -11.29
N VAL A 11 11.34 20.46 -10.24
CA VAL A 11 10.49 19.28 -10.20
C VAL A 11 9.39 19.47 -9.17
N ASN A 12 8.14 19.18 -9.55
CA ASN A 12 7.01 19.17 -8.61
C ASN A 12 7.12 17.94 -7.70
N LEU A 13 7.25 18.20 -6.39
CA LEU A 13 7.36 17.16 -5.36
C LEU A 13 6.00 16.71 -4.84
N GLY A 14 5.03 17.63 -4.79
CA GLY A 14 3.73 17.33 -4.21
C GLY A 14 2.78 18.51 -4.27
N VAL A 15 1.56 18.26 -3.81
CA VAL A 15 0.49 19.24 -3.64
C VAL A 15 0.21 19.40 -2.16
N LEU A 16 0.00 20.65 -1.76
CA LEU A 16 -0.47 21.06 -0.44
C LEU A 16 -1.83 21.74 -0.64
N LEU A 17 -2.81 21.37 0.14
CA LEU A 17 -4.16 21.93 0.09
C LEU A 17 -4.59 22.33 1.51
N GLU A 18 -4.94 23.60 1.68
CA GLU A 18 -5.41 24.15 2.95
C GLU A 18 -6.94 24.06 3.02
N ASP A 19 -7.46 23.54 4.14
CA ASP A 19 -8.85 23.75 4.51
C ASP A 19 -8.93 24.97 5.46
N PRO A 20 -9.40 26.13 5.00
CA PRO A 20 -9.46 27.32 5.83
C PRO A 20 -10.54 27.26 6.91
N GLN A 21 -11.49 26.31 6.85
CA GLN A 21 -12.55 26.17 7.86
C GLN A 21 -12.06 25.42 9.08
N SER A 22 -11.26 24.37 8.87
CA SER A 22 -10.71 23.55 9.96
C SER A 22 -9.25 23.87 10.28
N ASP A 23 -8.61 24.79 9.54
CA ASP A 23 -7.17 25.08 9.59
C ASP A 23 -6.31 23.81 9.41
N ALA A 24 -6.80 22.88 8.59
CA ALA A 24 -6.15 21.62 8.32
C ALA A 24 -5.34 21.65 7.03
N LEU A 25 -4.22 20.95 7.02
CA LEU A 25 -3.39 20.71 5.85
C LEU A 25 -3.66 19.31 5.29
N HIS A 26 -4.05 19.26 4.03
CA HIS A 26 -4.05 18.06 3.23
C HIS A 26 -2.84 18.08 2.30
N LEU A 27 -2.06 17.02 2.25
CA LEU A 27 -0.86 16.95 1.44
C LEU A 27 -0.73 15.61 0.74
N ARG A 28 -0.16 15.65 -0.48
CA ARG A 28 0.23 14.45 -1.22
C ARG A 28 1.54 14.72 -1.94
N PHE A 29 2.55 13.91 -1.61
CA PHE A 29 3.86 13.97 -2.24
C PHE A 29 4.06 12.79 -3.18
N ARG A 30 4.95 12.99 -4.17
CA ARG A 30 5.40 11.92 -5.04
C ARG A 30 6.16 10.87 -4.24
N ARG A 31 6.09 9.63 -4.69
CA ARG A 31 6.70 8.48 -4.02
C ARG A 31 7.84 7.86 -4.81
N ASP A 32 8.02 8.30 -6.06
CA ASP A 32 9.11 7.90 -6.94
C ASP A 32 10.35 8.80 -6.79
N MET A 33 10.60 9.32 -5.58
CA MET A 33 11.72 10.20 -5.26
C MET A 33 13.07 9.54 -5.54
N ASP A 34 13.19 8.24 -5.26
CA ASP A 34 14.37 7.41 -5.51
C ASP A 34 14.80 7.40 -7.00
N SER A 35 13.84 7.61 -7.91
CA SER A 35 14.12 7.74 -9.34
C SER A 35 14.63 9.12 -9.75
N LEU A 36 14.63 10.09 -8.84
CA LEU A 36 14.89 11.50 -9.13
C LEU A 36 16.15 12.05 -8.47
N VAL A 37 16.49 11.55 -7.31
CA VAL A 37 17.56 12.08 -6.45
C VAL A 37 18.47 10.95 -5.99
N ASP A 38 19.64 11.31 -5.51
CA ASP A 38 20.58 10.38 -4.85
C ASP A 38 20.12 10.04 -3.43
N GLU A 39 20.88 9.17 -2.76
CA GLU A 39 20.54 8.63 -1.46
C GLU A 39 20.55 9.71 -0.35
N GLU A 40 21.45 10.72 -0.45
CA GLU A 40 21.52 11.81 0.52
C GLU A 40 20.30 12.74 0.42
N ASP A 41 19.95 13.14 -0.79
CA ASP A 41 18.77 13.97 -1.05
C ASP A 41 17.46 13.20 -0.78
N LEU A 42 17.45 11.88 -0.98
CA LEU A 42 16.28 11.03 -0.70
C LEU A 42 15.94 11.01 0.79
N GLU A 43 16.94 10.94 1.68
CA GLU A 43 16.73 10.99 3.12
C GLU A 43 16.05 12.31 3.55
N VAL A 44 16.52 13.43 2.98
CA VAL A 44 15.97 14.77 3.28
C VAL A 44 14.57 14.95 2.73
N LEU A 45 14.36 14.62 1.45
CA LEU A 45 13.07 14.82 0.78
C LEU A 45 12.01 13.79 1.20
N GLY A 46 12.43 12.59 1.58
CA GLY A 46 11.55 11.52 2.05
C GLY A 46 10.83 11.86 3.35
N GLY A 47 11.49 12.60 4.27
CA GLY A 47 10.87 13.05 5.52
C GLY A 47 10.04 14.32 5.42
N LEU A 48 10.05 15.01 4.26
CA LEU A 48 9.43 16.32 4.11
C LEU A 48 7.91 16.33 4.35
N ALA A 49 7.20 15.30 3.89
CA ALA A 49 5.76 15.17 4.09
C ALA A 49 5.39 15.09 5.58
N ASP A 50 6.09 14.23 6.32
CA ASP A 50 5.88 14.04 7.76
C ASP A 50 6.23 15.30 8.56
N ASP A 51 7.30 15.98 8.18
CA ASP A 51 7.70 17.24 8.81
C ASP A 51 6.68 18.35 8.59
N LEU A 52 6.12 18.45 7.39
CA LEU A 52 5.05 19.42 7.10
C LEU A 52 3.76 19.09 7.84
N ALA A 53 3.38 17.82 7.89
CA ALA A 53 2.20 17.36 8.63
C ALA A 53 2.35 17.67 10.14
N ARG A 54 3.50 17.36 10.72
CA ARG A 54 3.81 17.68 12.13
C ARG A 54 3.77 19.18 12.39
N LYS A 55 4.44 19.98 11.56
CA LYS A 55 4.46 21.44 11.68
C LYS A 55 3.07 22.07 11.52
N SER A 56 2.25 21.54 10.62
CA SER A 56 0.86 21.97 10.47
C SER A 56 0.04 21.69 11.73
N GLY A 57 0.25 20.56 12.38
CA GLY A 57 -0.38 20.25 13.66
C GLY A 57 0.03 21.19 14.80
N GLU A 58 1.24 21.73 14.76
CA GLU A 58 1.77 22.67 15.77
C GLU A 58 1.31 24.12 15.52
N LEU A 59 1.30 24.57 14.27
CA LEU A 59 1.10 25.98 13.90
C LEU A 59 -0.30 26.29 13.35
N GLY A 60 -0.98 25.29 12.81
CA GLY A 60 -2.11 25.43 11.89
C GLY A 60 -1.63 25.53 10.44
N ALA A 61 -2.53 25.18 9.49
CA ALA A 61 -2.20 25.17 8.07
C ALA A 61 -1.93 26.58 7.54
N GLY A 62 -2.74 27.57 7.91
CA GLY A 62 -2.58 28.95 7.45
C GLY A 62 -1.21 29.53 7.80
N LYS A 63 -0.77 29.39 9.07
CA LYS A 63 0.56 29.86 9.50
C LYS A 63 1.71 29.05 8.90
N LEU A 64 1.49 27.77 8.64
CA LEU A 64 2.48 26.97 7.94
C LEU A 64 2.71 27.50 6.52
N PHE A 65 1.65 27.83 5.78
CA PHE A 65 1.81 28.41 4.45
C PHE A 65 2.54 29.75 4.47
N GLU A 66 2.20 30.67 5.41
CA GLU A 66 2.92 31.92 5.61
C GLU A 66 4.43 31.66 5.91
N TYR A 67 4.71 30.68 6.75
CA TYR A 67 6.08 30.27 7.04
C TYR A 67 6.80 29.77 5.79
N LEU A 68 6.18 28.89 4.99
CA LEU A 68 6.77 28.32 3.79
C LEU A 68 7.03 29.36 2.69
N GLU A 69 6.13 30.33 2.53
CA GLU A 69 6.29 31.44 1.58
C GLU A 69 7.47 32.36 1.96
N ASN A 70 7.71 32.53 3.27
CA ASN A 70 8.80 33.36 3.79
C ASN A 70 10.11 32.57 4.02
N ALA A 71 10.04 31.24 4.10
CA ALA A 71 11.21 30.39 4.26
C ALA A 71 11.87 30.18 2.89
N LEU A 72 12.71 31.14 2.50
CA LEU A 72 13.50 31.05 1.27
C LEU A 72 14.52 29.91 1.37
N SER A 73 14.11 28.70 0.96
CA SER A 73 15.06 27.64 0.64
C SER A 73 15.40 27.72 -0.84
N VAL A 74 16.70 27.65 -1.14
CA VAL A 74 17.16 27.61 -2.54
C VAL A 74 16.74 26.31 -3.21
N SER A 75 16.57 25.24 -2.43
CA SER A 75 16.35 23.89 -2.95
C SER A 75 14.87 23.46 -2.96
N VAL A 76 14.04 23.95 -2.02
CA VAL A 76 12.61 23.59 -1.95
C VAL A 76 11.76 24.85 -1.78
N ARG A 77 10.70 24.98 -2.58
CA ARG A 77 9.80 26.14 -2.55
C ARG A 77 8.34 25.77 -2.73
N VAL A 78 7.43 26.60 -2.24
CA VAL A 78 6.02 26.57 -2.61
C VAL A 78 5.81 27.46 -3.84
N THR A 79 4.84 27.11 -4.68
CA THR A 79 4.35 27.96 -5.76
C THR A 79 3.31 28.96 -5.22
N ASP A 80 2.91 29.91 -6.06
CA ASP A 80 1.79 30.79 -5.72
C ASP A 80 0.56 29.98 -5.35
N ARG A 81 -0.24 30.51 -4.40
CA ARG A 81 -1.48 29.89 -3.96
C ARG A 81 -2.58 30.13 -4.99
N GLU A 82 -3.36 29.12 -5.25
CA GLU A 82 -4.56 29.18 -6.07
C GLU A 82 -5.77 28.78 -5.23
N GLN A 83 -6.91 29.46 -5.43
CA GLN A 83 -8.16 29.07 -4.79
C GLN A 83 -8.87 28.01 -5.63
N VAL A 84 -9.29 26.94 -4.97
CA VAL A 84 -10.06 25.86 -5.59
C VAL A 84 -11.34 25.63 -4.80
N PHE A 85 -12.40 25.24 -5.51
CA PHE A 85 -13.62 24.81 -4.86
C PHE A 85 -13.51 23.34 -4.48
N VAL A 86 -13.73 23.01 -3.22
CA VAL A 86 -13.53 21.67 -2.67
C VAL A 86 -14.82 21.17 -2.02
N GLU A 87 -15.35 20.06 -2.51
CA GLU A 87 -16.44 19.31 -1.86
C GLU A 87 -15.88 18.15 -1.03
N ASP A 88 -14.79 17.54 -1.51
CA ASP A 88 -14.08 16.43 -0.88
C ASP A 88 -12.57 16.67 -1.03
N PHE A 89 -11.90 16.92 0.09
CA PHE A 89 -10.48 17.26 0.12
C PHE A 89 -9.59 16.13 -0.40
N SER A 90 -9.92 14.88 -0.10
CA SER A 90 -9.13 13.72 -0.56
C SER A 90 -9.20 13.60 -2.08
N ARG A 91 -10.40 13.66 -2.63
CA ARG A 91 -10.63 13.57 -4.08
C ARG A 91 -10.00 14.74 -4.84
N GLU A 92 -10.12 15.95 -4.30
CA GLU A 92 -9.56 17.13 -4.94
C GLU A 92 -8.03 17.14 -4.87
N LEU A 93 -7.45 16.73 -3.74
CA LEU A 93 -6.01 16.55 -3.59
C LEU A 93 -5.46 15.54 -4.63
N ASP A 94 -6.15 14.44 -4.84
CA ASP A 94 -5.78 13.44 -5.85
C ASP A 94 -5.88 13.97 -7.27
N ARG A 95 -6.90 14.80 -7.55
CA ARG A 95 -7.06 15.44 -8.86
C ARG A 95 -5.91 16.41 -9.14
N LEU A 96 -5.62 17.31 -8.19
CA LEU A 96 -4.54 18.29 -8.28
C LEU A 96 -3.17 17.59 -8.37
N TYR A 97 -2.96 16.54 -7.58
CA TYR A 97 -1.73 15.77 -7.66
C TYR A 97 -1.50 15.21 -9.07
N ARG A 98 -2.48 14.52 -9.65
CA ARG A 98 -2.38 13.99 -11.02
C ARG A 98 -2.16 15.07 -12.09
N GLN A 99 -2.68 16.27 -11.86
CA GLN A 99 -2.55 17.39 -12.77
C GLN A 99 -1.15 18.04 -12.71
N HIS A 100 -0.59 18.19 -11.50
CA HIS A 100 0.61 19.00 -11.27
C HIS A 100 1.88 18.19 -10.99
N VAL A 101 1.76 16.93 -10.57
CA VAL A 101 2.90 16.08 -10.24
C VAL A 101 3.02 14.95 -11.26
N PRO A 102 3.74 15.17 -12.37
CA PRO A 102 3.98 14.10 -13.35
C PRO A 102 4.88 13.05 -12.70
N SER A 103 4.30 11.93 -12.32
CA SER A 103 4.99 10.76 -11.80
C SER A 103 5.06 9.71 -12.91
N LYS A 104 6.12 8.92 -12.94
CA LYS A 104 6.22 7.76 -13.84
C LYS A 104 5.32 6.61 -13.37
N VAL A 105 4.89 6.64 -12.10
CA VAL A 105 4.00 5.65 -11.53
C VAL A 105 2.62 5.78 -12.16
N LEU A 106 2.18 4.76 -12.88
CA LEU A 106 0.83 4.63 -13.41
C LEU A 106 0.07 3.61 -12.55
N GLU A 107 -0.59 4.12 -11.49
CA GLU A 107 -1.32 3.34 -10.51
C GLU A 107 -2.34 2.41 -11.17
N PHE A 108 -2.29 1.12 -10.83
CA PHE A 108 -3.17 0.05 -11.34
C PHE A 108 -3.23 -0.07 -12.89
N ARG A 109 -2.22 0.47 -13.57
CA ARG A 109 -2.02 0.30 -15.01
C ARG A 109 -0.72 -0.42 -15.31
N THR A 110 0.38 0.05 -14.71
CA THR A 110 1.71 -0.56 -14.82
C THR A 110 2.33 -0.82 -13.44
N HIS A 111 1.75 -0.28 -12.36
CA HIS A 111 2.27 -0.40 -11.00
C HIS A 111 1.18 -0.85 -10.04
N LEU A 112 1.60 -1.64 -9.05
CA LEU A 112 0.78 -2.02 -7.88
C LEU A 112 1.37 -1.42 -6.61
N PRO A 113 0.50 -1.07 -5.64
CA PRO A 113 0.96 -0.60 -4.33
C PRO A 113 1.63 -1.73 -3.55
N ARG A 114 2.75 -1.40 -2.89
CA ARG A 114 3.43 -2.29 -1.97
C ARG A 114 3.02 -1.97 -0.53
N TYR A 115 2.72 -3.01 0.22
CA TYR A 115 2.42 -2.96 1.65
C TYR A 115 3.28 -3.96 2.42
N SER A 116 3.58 -3.67 3.68
CA SER A 116 3.92 -4.73 4.62
C SER A 116 2.70 -5.66 4.82
N LEU A 117 2.91 -6.89 5.23
CA LEU A 117 1.81 -7.85 5.43
C LEU A 117 0.80 -7.35 6.46
N ARG A 118 1.27 -6.69 7.52
CA ARG A 118 0.43 -6.08 8.54
C ARG A 118 -0.40 -4.91 7.98
N ALA A 119 0.23 -4.04 7.20
CA ALA A 119 -0.46 -2.92 6.56
C ALA A 119 -1.54 -3.41 5.57
N ALA A 120 -1.25 -4.46 4.80
CA ALA A 120 -2.22 -5.07 3.92
C ALA A 120 -3.41 -5.66 4.70
N ALA A 121 -3.18 -6.32 5.84
CA ALA A 121 -4.26 -6.83 6.68
C ALA A 121 -5.15 -5.69 7.22
N GLY A 122 -4.58 -4.65 7.79
CA GLY A 122 -5.34 -3.48 8.25
C GLY A 122 -6.18 -2.86 7.14
N ARG A 123 -5.59 -2.64 5.96
CA ARG A 123 -6.30 -2.06 4.82
C ARG A 123 -7.43 -2.94 4.28
N PHE A 124 -7.17 -4.22 4.04
CA PHE A 124 -8.11 -5.08 3.30
C PHE A 124 -9.04 -5.90 4.17
N LEU A 125 -8.71 -6.14 5.44
CA LEU A 125 -9.58 -6.86 6.38
C LEU A 125 -10.30 -5.94 7.35
N ASP A 126 -9.62 -4.89 7.82
CA ASP A 126 -10.12 -4.03 8.88
C ASP A 126 -10.57 -2.65 8.34
N ASN A 127 -10.47 -2.41 7.02
CA ASN A 127 -10.82 -1.17 6.31
C ASN A 127 -10.12 0.08 6.87
N GLU A 128 -8.89 -0.07 7.33
CA GLU A 128 -8.08 1.04 7.79
C GLU A 128 -7.55 1.88 6.60
N GLU A 129 -7.47 3.18 6.78
CA GLU A 129 -6.81 4.06 5.81
C GLU A 129 -5.29 3.95 5.97
N ILE A 130 -4.70 2.97 5.30
CA ILE A 130 -3.27 2.72 5.31
C ILE A 130 -2.65 3.16 3.98
N VAL A 131 -1.58 3.91 4.10
CA VAL A 131 -0.78 4.37 2.98
C VAL A 131 0.19 3.27 2.57
N GLU A 132 0.34 3.06 1.25
CA GLU A 132 1.34 2.12 0.71
C GLU A 132 2.78 2.59 0.98
N GLU A 133 3.71 1.64 1.11
CA GLU A 133 5.15 1.91 1.25
C GLU A 133 5.78 2.40 -0.06
N GLY A 134 5.14 2.13 -1.19
CA GLY A 134 5.59 2.53 -2.52
C GLY A 134 4.79 1.84 -3.62
N TRP A 135 5.21 2.03 -4.85
CA TRP A 135 4.60 1.44 -6.05
C TRP A 135 5.65 0.66 -6.82
N VAL A 136 5.33 -0.56 -7.19
CA VAL A 136 6.23 -1.47 -7.90
C VAL A 136 5.70 -1.70 -9.31
N GLU A 137 6.58 -1.56 -10.30
CA GLU A 137 6.25 -1.88 -11.68
C GLU A 137 6.00 -3.38 -11.83
N THR A 138 5.00 -3.72 -12.60
CA THR A 138 4.59 -5.10 -12.83
C THR A 138 4.77 -5.50 -14.29
N PRO A 139 4.95 -6.79 -14.58
CA PRO A 139 5.01 -7.29 -15.95
C PRO A 139 3.75 -6.93 -16.76
N GLU A 140 3.93 -6.69 -18.07
CA GLU A 140 2.87 -6.25 -18.97
C GLU A 140 1.75 -7.28 -19.17
N ASP A 141 2.03 -8.55 -18.93
CA ASP A 141 1.07 -9.65 -19.03
C ASP A 141 0.08 -9.71 -17.86
N LEU A 142 0.30 -8.91 -16.82
CA LEU A 142 -0.54 -8.88 -15.63
C LEU A 142 -1.64 -7.81 -15.75
N ARG A 143 -2.90 -8.26 -15.78
CA ARG A 143 -4.03 -7.32 -15.74
C ARG A 143 -4.26 -6.84 -14.31
N LEU A 144 -3.95 -5.57 -14.06
CA LEU A 144 -4.03 -4.96 -12.75
C LEU A 144 -5.46 -4.52 -12.40
N THR A 145 -5.81 -4.65 -11.11
CA THR A 145 -7.08 -4.21 -10.54
C THR A 145 -6.85 -3.56 -9.17
N PRO A 146 -7.72 -2.65 -8.70
CA PRO A 146 -7.53 -1.91 -7.44
C PRO A 146 -7.51 -2.77 -6.16
N ASP A 147 -7.95 -4.02 -6.25
CA ASP A 147 -7.90 -5.02 -5.18
C ASP A 147 -6.58 -5.80 -5.13
N MET A 148 -5.65 -5.50 -6.05
CA MET A 148 -4.33 -6.12 -6.09
C MET A 148 -3.29 -5.27 -5.37
N PHE A 149 -2.33 -5.96 -4.75
CA PHE A 149 -1.21 -5.34 -4.06
C PHE A 149 0.02 -6.25 -4.08
N ILE A 150 1.16 -5.70 -3.69
CA ILE A 150 2.43 -6.42 -3.56
C ILE A 150 2.84 -6.45 -2.09
N ALA A 151 3.32 -7.61 -1.65
CA ALA A 151 3.98 -7.75 -0.36
C ALA A 151 5.17 -8.68 -0.46
N GLN A 152 6.16 -8.45 0.40
CA GLN A 152 7.32 -9.33 0.52
C GLN A 152 6.99 -10.49 1.45
N ILE A 153 7.31 -11.71 1.00
CA ILE A 153 7.11 -12.94 1.77
C ILE A 153 8.46 -13.40 2.31
N ALA A 154 8.52 -13.63 3.61
CA ALA A 154 9.68 -14.19 4.28
C ALA A 154 9.37 -15.63 4.75
N GLY A 155 10.39 -16.50 4.71
CA GLY A 155 10.33 -17.87 5.17
C GLY A 155 10.22 -18.91 4.06
N HIS A 156 10.44 -20.17 4.42
CA HIS A 156 10.63 -21.30 3.49
C HIS A 156 9.40 -22.20 3.34
N SER A 157 8.26 -21.82 3.94
CA SER A 157 7.07 -22.69 3.99
C SER A 157 6.43 -22.96 2.62
N MET A 158 6.73 -22.14 1.62
CA MET A 158 6.15 -22.23 0.27
C MET A 158 7.20 -22.56 -0.80
N GLU A 159 8.42 -22.86 -0.40
CA GLU A 159 9.46 -23.31 -1.32
C GLU A 159 9.11 -24.69 -1.93
N PRO A 160 9.53 -24.92 -3.20
CA PRO A 160 10.33 -24.05 -4.05
C PRO A 160 9.51 -23.00 -4.84
N LEU A 161 8.18 -22.99 -4.72
CA LEU A 161 7.31 -22.14 -5.53
C LEU A 161 7.46 -20.66 -5.21
N ILE A 162 7.57 -20.32 -3.92
CA ILE A 162 7.80 -18.96 -3.44
C ILE A 162 9.09 -18.99 -2.61
N PRO A 163 10.21 -18.55 -3.19
CA PRO A 163 11.47 -18.42 -2.45
C PRO A 163 11.39 -17.43 -1.30
N ASP A 164 12.23 -17.61 -0.28
CA ASP A 164 12.36 -16.63 0.80
C ASP A 164 12.72 -15.24 0.27
N GLY A 165 12.11 -14.20 0.83
CA GLY A 165 12.33 -12.80 0.43
C GLY A 165 11.63 -12.37 -0.85
N SER A 166 10.87 -13.25 -1.52
CA SER A 166 10.19 -12.92 -2.77
C SER A 166 9.17 -11.80 -2.61
N LEU A 167 9.14 -10.90 -3.61
CA LEU A 167 8.01 -9.98 -3.81
C LEU A 167 6.89 -10.72 -4.52
N CYS A 168 5.71 -10.72 -3.92
CA CYS A 168 4.55 -11.45 -4.42
C CYS A 168 3.39 -10.52 -4.69
N VAL A 169 2.67 -10.80 -5.78
CA VAL A 169 1.39 -10.14 -6.09
C VAL A 169 0.26 -10.92 -5.45
N PHE A 170 -0.62 -10.19 -4.80
CA PHE A 170 -1.83 -10.70 -4.16
C PHE A 170 -3.07 -9.98 -4.67
N ARG A 171 -4.23 -10.64 -4.55
CA ARG A 171 -5.55 -10.05 -4.77
C ARG A 171 -6.39 -10.22 -3.53
N ALA A 172 -6.89 -9.11 -2.97
CA ALA A 172 -7.79 -9.10 -1.82
C ALA A 172 -9.21 -9.55 -2.21
N GLY A 173 -10.07 -9.81 -1.24
CA GLY A 173 -11.47 -10.10 -1.47
C GLY A 173 -11.73 -11.43 -2.19
N VAL A 174 -11.03 -12.49 -1.80
CA VAL A 174 -11.15 -13.83 -2.43
C VAL A 174 -12.58 -14.33 -2.43
N THR A 175 -13.13 -14.56 -3.63
CA THR A 175 -14.49 -15.09 -3.83
C THR A 175 -14.45 -16.47 -4.52
N GLY A 176 -15.48 -17.28 -4.29
CA GLY A 176 -15.63 -18.59 -4.93
C GLY A 176 -14.84 -19.71 -4.29
N THR A 177 -14.58 -20.78 -5.06
CA THR A 177 -13.88 -21.98 -4.59
C THR A 177 -12.40 -21.69 -4.35
N ARG A 178 -11.93 -21.92 -3.12
CA ARG A 178 -10.54 -21.70 -2.70
C ARG A 178 -9.68 -22.96 -2.71
N VAL A 179 -10.28 -24.14 -2.84
CA VAL A 179 -9.56 -25.42 -2.78
C VAL A 179 -8.44 -25.48 -3.81
N GLY A 180 -7.25 -25.78 -3.36
CA GLY A 180 -6.03 -25.84 -4.16
C GLY A 180 -5.36 -24.48 -4.43
N ARG A 181 -6.01 -23.35 -4.09
CA ARG A 181 -5.42 -22.01 -4.28
C ARG A 181 -4.43 -21.68 -3.17
N LEU A 182 -3.45 -20.86 -3.52
CA LEU A 182 -2.55 -20.27 -2.55
C LEU A 182 -3.18 -19.00 -2.01
N VAL A 183 -3.23 -18.87 -0.70
CA VAL A 183 -3.82 -17.74 -0.01
C VAL A 183 -2.83 -17.15 0.99
N LEU A 184 -2.85 -15.84 1.12
CA LEU A 184 -2.20 -15.14 2.22
C LEU A 184 -3.15 -15.18 3.41
N ALA A 185 -2.68 -15.75 4.51
CA ALA A 185 -3.44 -15.90 5.74
C ALA A 185 -2.73 -15.24 6.93
N GLU A 186 -3.53 -14.76 7.87
CA GLU A 186 -3.10 -14.19 9.14
C GLU A 186 -3.40 -15.17 10.29
N ASP A 187 -2.43 -15.38 11.17
CA ASP A 187 -2.64 -15.92 12.51
C ASP A 187 -2.75 -14.74 13.49
N ARG A 188 -3.96 -14.43 13.94
CA ARG A 188 -4.23 -13.29 14.84
C ARG A 188 -3.60 -13.46 16.22
N GLN A 189 -3.49 -14.71 16.69
CA GLN A 189 -2.91 -14.98 18.01
C GLN A 189 -1.40 -14.80 18.03
N ALA A 190 -0.75 -15.26 16.94
CA ALA A 190 0.69 -15.12 16.79
C ALA A 190 1.09 -13.77 16.15
N ASN A 191 0.14 -12.96 15.65
CA ASN A 191 0.38 -11.77 14.82
C ASN A 191 1.34 -12.09 13.67
N ALA A 192 1.09 -13.20 13.00
CA ALA A 192 1.94 -13.74 11.95
C ALA A 192 1.17 -13.89 10.64
N TYR A 193 1.89 -13.75 9.53
CA TYR A 193 1.33 -13.86 8.18
C TYR A 193 2.08 -14.92 7.41
N ALA A 194 1.35 -15.74 6.63
CA ALA A 194 1.98 -16.73 5.77
C ALA A 194 1.14 -17.00 4.53
N VAL A 195 1.82 -17.32 3.43
CA VAL A 195 1.16 -17.92 2.28
C VAL A 195 0.98 -19.41 2.56
N LYS A 196 -0.21 -19.92 2.25
CA LYS A 196 -0.59 -21.32 2.46
C LYS A 196 -1.44 -21.82 1.29
N ARG A 197 -1.45 -23.12 1.07
CA ARG A 197 -2.40 -23.76 0.16
C ARG A 197 -3.70 -24.05 0.93
N TYR A 198 -4.81 -23.50 0.44
CA TYR A 198 -6.11 -23.78 1.01
C TYR A 198 -6.59 -25.16 0.58
N ASN A 199 -6.81 -26.03 1.52
CA ASN A 199 -7.39 -27.34 1.31
C ASN A 199 -8.65 -27.52 2.16
N SER A 200 -9.69 -28.15 1.64
CA SER A 200 -10.89 -28.46 2.41
C SER A 200 -11.58 -29.69 1.92
N GLU A 201 -12.02 -30.51 2.85
CA GLU A 201 -12.90 -31.64 2.60
C GLU A 201 -14.35 -31.21 2.85
N LYS A 202 -15.24 -31.59 1.93
CA LYS A 202 -16.68 -31.36 2.06
C LYS A 202 -17.37 -32.68 2.42
N VAL A 203 -18.27 -32.61 3.40
CA VAL A 203 -19.16 -33.70 3.74
C VAL A 203 -20.57 -33.29 3.35
N PHE A 204 -21.22 -34.15 2.56
CA PHE A 204 -22.62 -33.96 2.19
C PHE A 204 -23.50 -34.65 3.23
N THR A 205 -24.47 -33.92 3.77
CA THR A 205 -25.57 -34.44 4.61
C THR A 205 -26.83 -34.51 3.78
N GLU A 206 -27.87 -35.18 4.26
CA GLU A 206 -29.14 -35.34 3.50
C GLU A 206 -29.83 -34.01 3.18
N GLU A 207 -29.57 -32.96 3.93
CA GLU A 207 -30.23 -31.66 3.77
C GLU A 207 -29.29 -30.55 3.26
N ASP A 208 -27.93 -30.66 3.47
CA ASP A 208 -27.00 -29.64 3.09
C ASP A 208 -25.56 -30.19 3.03
N TRP A 209 -24.59 -29.36 2.66
CA TRP A 209 -23.18 -29.68 2.71
C TRP A 209 -22.45 -28.76 3.73
N ARG A 210 -21.43 -29.31 4.40
CA ARG A 210 -20.54 -28.52 5.27
C ARG A 210 -19.09 -28.91 5.04
N HIS A 211 -18.20 -27.98 5.39
CA HIS A 211 -16.80 -28.34 5.47
C HIS A 211 -16.59 -29.27 6.67
N LYS A 212 -15.93 -30.40 6.44
CA LYS A 212 -15.52 -31.33 7.49
C LYS A 212 -14.27 -30.77 8.19
N GLU A 213 -13.33 -30.29 7.36
CA GLU A 213 -12.05 -29.75 7.81
C GLU A 213 -11.55 -28.76 6.76
N ILE A 214 -11.01 -27.65 7.19
CA ILE A 214 -10.29 -26.69 6.35
C ILE A 214 -8.86 -26.63 6.87
N LEU A 215 -7.89 -26.85 5.98
CA LEU A 215 -6.48 -26.85 6.30
C LEU A 215 -5.72 -25.88 5.41
N LEU A 216 -4.94 -25.01 6.02
CA LEU A 216 -3.99 -24.13 5.34
C LEU A 216 -2.62 -24.79 5.40
N GLU A 217 -2.19 -25.40 4.30
CA GLU A 217 -1.00 -26.24 4.22
C GLU A 217 0.21 -25.48 3.68
N SER A 218 1.37 -25.77 4.23
CA SER A 218 2.65 -25.41 3.60
C SER A 218 2.91 -26.29 2.38
N LEU A 219 3.59 -25.76 1.35
CA LEU A 219 4.09 -26.59 0.26
C LEU A 219 5.35 -27.35 0.69
N ASN A 220 6.19 -26.70 1.49
CA ASN A 220 7.31 -27.36 2.13
C ASN A 220 6.79 -28.30 3.23
N PRO A 221 7.07 -29.62 3.17
CA PRO A 221 6.58 -30.59 4.15
C PRO A 221 7.04 -30.32 5.61
N GLU A 222 8.14 -29.59 5.78
CA GLU A 222 8.66 -29.20 7.10
C GLU A 222 7.92 -27.99 7.68
N GLY A 223 7.10 -27.30 6.86
CA GLY A 223 6.35 -26.13 7.29
C GLY A 223 5.06 -26.50 8.05
N PRO A 224 4.63 -25.66 9.01
CA PRO A 224 3.43 -25.94 9.78
C PRO A 224 2.17 -25.80 8.93
N SER A 225 1.18 -26.65 9.18
CA SER A 225 -0.18 -26.50 8.67
C SER A 225 -1.07 -25.84 9.71
N TRP A 226 -2.01 -25.02 9.26
CA TRP A 226 -2.92 -24.29 10.12
C TRP A 226 -4.37 -24.80 9.91
N PRO A 227 -4.98 -25.43 10.92
CA PRO A 227 -6.39 -25.80 10.85
C PRO A 227 -7.24 -24.53 10.94
N LEU A 228 -8.09 -24.29 9.94
CA LEU A 228 -8.99 -23.14 9.92
C LEU A 228 -10.38 -23.58 10.33
N ASP A 229 -10.80 -23.16 11.51
CA ASP A 229 -12.16 -23.32 11.98
C ASP A 229 -12.96 -22.05 11.61
N PRO A 230 -14.05 -22.18 10.81
CA PRO A 230 -14.86 -21.01 10.46
C PRO A 230 -15.51 -20.32 11.66
N ASP A 231 -15.69 -21.03 12.77
CA ASP A 231 -16.30 -20.52 14.00
C ASP A 231 -15.27 -19.88 14.94
N GLU A 232 -13.97 -20.07 14.67
CA GLU A 232 -12.87 -19.46 15.40
C GLU A 232 -12.24 -18.32 14.60
N GLU A 233 -12.11 -17.15 15.19
CA GLU A 233 -11.44 -15.98 14.59
C GLU A 233 -9.90 -16.05 14.67
N LYS A 234 -9.32 -17.21 14.87
CA LYS A 234 -7.87 -17.36 15.00
C LYS A 234 -7.13 -17.09 13.70
N TYR A 235 -7.65 -17.63 12.60
CA TYR A 235 -7.04 -17.47 11.28
C TYR A 235 -7.99 -16.72 10.35
N ARG A 236 -7.45 -15.75 9.60
CA ARG A 236 -8.18 -15.02 8.57
C ARG A 236 -7.47 -15.16 7.22
N ILE A 237 -8.24 -15.26 6.13
CA ILE A 237 -7.69 -15.21 4.78
C ILE A 237 -7.75 -13.77 4.29
N LEU A 238 -6.58 -13.19 4.01
CA LEU A 238 -6.42 -11.83 3.56
C LEU A 238 -6.59 -11.70 2.04
N ALA A 239 -5.88 -12.55 1.29
CA ALA A 239 -5.80 -12.41 -0.15
C ALA A 239 -5.49 -13.74 -0.84
N GLU A 240 -5.72 -13.80 -2.15
CA GLU A 240 -5.24 -14.86 -3.02
C GLU A 240 -3.88 -14.49 -3.60
N PHE A 241 -2.95 -15.43 -3.60
CA PHE A 241 -1.66 -15.29 -4.28
C PHE A 241 -1.88 -15.34 -5.80
N VAL A 242 -1.25 -14.43 -6.53
CA VAL A 242 -1.33 -14.34 -7.98
C VAL A 242 -0.03 -14.86 -8.62
N ARG A 243 1.10 -14.28 -8.25
CA ARG A 243 2.42 -14.69 -8.75
C ARG A 243 3.57 -14.10 -7.93
N VAL A 244 4.75 -14.66 -8.10
CA VAL A 244 6.02 -14.03 -7.68
C VAL A 244 6.40 -12.98 -8.74
N LEU A 245 6.95 -11.85 -8.31
CA LEU A 245 7.64 -10.91 -9.19
C LEU A 245 9.12 -11.27 -9.20
N ASP A 246 9.66 -11.44 -10.40
CA ASP A 246 11.09 -11.71 -10.64
C ASP A 246 11.88 -10.40 -10.63
#